data_2db1e97fd4ed9ab8c0af3c72e956c64d
#
_entry.id   2db1e97fd4ed9ab8c0af3c72e956c64d
#
_cell.length_a   1.000
_cell.length_b   1.000
_cell.length_c   1.000
_cell.angle_alpha   90.00
_cell.angle_beta   90.00
_cell.angle_gamma   90.00
#
_symmetry.space_group_name_H-M   'P 1'
#
loop_
_entity.id
_entity.type
_entity.pdbx_description
1 polymer ?
#
loop_
_entity_poly.entity_id
_entity_poly.type
_entity_poly.pdbx_seq_one_letter_code
_entity_poly.pdbx_strand_id
1 'polypeptide(L)'
;LYLEHVNVAQVDGEYVIQSPEGSYDTRLLLKRLAARLTVSWNYNVSGYTLKQLLLQSVPLNYAVIPTPDSEGNYPSILDQFTTLQIKDVAQSGSYSCWVPTNMRGEKPAANSETQRTKENAPKGSSFFNFVAVSDQDAKVKLDYRVYIGGRQSTNFDIKSNANYDYTVNFAHSGIPTSDKRVTYIN
;
A
#
# COMPACT_ATOMS: atom_id res chain seq x y z
N LEU A 1 3.52 14.52 -10.70
CA LEU A 1 4.38 15.56 -10.11
C LEU A 1 3.56 16.81 -9.86
N TYR A 2 3.78 17.46 -8.73
CA TYR A 2 3.18 18.75 -8.41
C TYR A 2 4.18 19.59 -7.59
N LEU A 3 3.91 20.88 -7.52
CA LEU A 3 4.68 21.85 -6.74
C LEU A 3 3.93 22.19 -5.47
N GLU A 4 4.64 22.27 -4.35
CA GLU A 4 4.12 22.78 -3.08
C GLU A 4 4.91 24.04 -2.68
N HIS A 5 4.23 24.94 -1.99
CA HIS A 5 4.82 26.15 -1.41
C HIS A 5 5.60 27.03 -2.38
N VAL A 6 4.98 27.29 -3.53
CA VAL A 6 5.55 28.23 -4.51
C VAL A 6 4.90 29.59 -4.33
N ASN A 7 5.72 30.59 -4.06
CA ASN A 7 5.24 31.97 -4.01
C ASN A 7 5.05 32.47 -5.44
N VAL A 8 3.83 32.91 -5.75
CA VAL A 8 3.47 33.48 -7.04
C VAL A 8 3.08 34.94 -6.84
N ALA A 9 3.69 35.83 -7.59
CA ALA A 9 3.30 37.23 -7.65
C ALA A 9 2.83 37.60 -9.06
N GLN A 10 2.03 38.63 -9.17
CA GLN A 10 1.66 39.21 -10.45
C GLN A 10 2.55 40.43 -10.71
N VAL A 11 3.31 40.39 -11.78
CA VAL A 11 4.17 41.47 -12.22
C VAL A 11 3.78 41.82 -13.66
N ASP A 12 3.42 43.05 -13.92
CA ASP A 12 3.01 43.57 -15.25
C ASP A 12 1.86 42.74 -15.90
N GLY A 13 0.98 42.18 -15.09
CA GLY A 13 -0.14 41.37 -15.55
C GLY A 13 0.17 39.87 -15.74
N GLU A 14 1.41 39.45 -15.60
CA GLU A 14 1.85 38.08 -15.71
C GLU A 14 2.09 37.46 -14.31
N TYR A 15 1.83 36.14 -14.17
CA TYR A 15 2.15 35.41 -12.96
C TYR A 15 3.58 34.92 -12.99
N VAL A 16 4.38 35.35 -12.03
CA VAL A 16 5.80 34.98 -11.90
C VAL A 16 6.05 34.26 -10.58
N ILE A 17 6.94 33.28 -10.58
CA ILE A 17 7.39 32.62 -9.38
C ILE A 17 8.46 33.49 -8.74
N GLN A 18 8.26 33.88 -7.48
CA GLN A 18 9.21 34.68 -6.72
C GLN A 18 9.93 33.88 -5.66
N SER A 19 11.22 34.12 -5.49
CA SER A 19 11.98 33.67 -4.34
C SER A 19 11.57 34.50 -3.11
N PRO A 20 11.39 33.90 -1.91
CA PRO A 20 11.02 34.60 -0.69
C PRO A 20 12.01 35.71 -0.26
N GLU A 21 13.26 35.65 -0.71
CA GLU A 21 14.35 36.54 -0.26
C GLU A 21 14.95 37.42 -1.38
N GLY A 22 14.26 37.52 -2.52
CA GLY A 22 14.77 38.33 -3.65
C GLY A 22 16.02 37.76 -4.33
N SER A 23 16.43 36.56 -3.99
CA SER A 23 17.52 35.86 -4.68
C SER A 23 16.98 35.15 -5.93
N TYR A 24 17.78 35.12 -6.99
CA TYR A 24 17.40 34.50 -8.27
C TYR A 24 17.44 32.96 -8.27
N ASP A 25 17.69 32.33 -7.11
CA ASP A 25 17.80 30.88 -6.99
C ASP A 25 16.45 30.28 -6.57
N THR A 26 15.51 30.20 -7.51
CA THR A 26 14.22 29.57 -7.28
C THR A 26 14.34 28.05 -7.42
N ARG A 27 14.33 27.34 -6.30
CA ARG A 27 14.29 25.87 -6.29
C ARG A 27 12.84 25.40 -6.39
N LEU A 28 12.54 24.72 -7.48
CA LEU A 28 11.26 24.02 -7.65
C LEU A 28 11.36 22.61 -7.09
N LEU A 29 10.70 22.36 -5.97
CA LEU A 29 10.65 21.03 -5.38
C LEU A 29 9.48 20.25 -5.98
N LEU A 30 9.80 19.26 -6.79
CA LEU A 30 8.81 18.37 -7.41
C LEU A 30 8.57 17.16 -6.49
N LYS A 31 7.34 16.93 -6.09
CA LYS A 31 6.91 15.72 -5.40
C LYS A 31 6.23 14.74 -6.34
N ARG A 32 6.53 13.47 -6.19
CA ARG A 32 5.79 12.41 -6.89
C ARG A 32 4.43 12.25 -6.25
N LEU A 33 3.39 12.08 -7.08
CA LEU A 33 2.02 11.77 -6.61
C LEU A 33 1.85 10.31 -6.20
N ALA A 34 2.78 9.46 -6.57
CA ALA A 34 2.75 8.03 -6.30
C ALA A 34 3.79 7.61 -5.25
N ALA A 35 3.52 6.50 -4.58
CA ALA A 35 4.45 5.76 -3.75
C ALA A 35 5.02 4.57 -4.53
N ARG A 36 6.25 4.16 -4.24
CA ARG A 36 6.82 2.91 -4.71
C ARG A 36 6.57 1.82 -3.67
N LEU A 37 5.99 0.72 -4.11
CA LEU A 37 5.86 -0.50 -3.33
C LEU A 37 6.81 -1.55 -3.87
N THR A 38 7.53 -2.22 -2.97
CA THR A 38 8.34 -3.40 -3.29
C THR A 38 7.97 -4.49 -2.31
N VAL A 39 7.70 -5.70 -2.80
CA VAL A 39 7.52 -6.88 -1.97
C VAL A 39 8.43 -7.98 -2.47
N SER A 40 9.22 -8.54 -1.56
CA SER A 40 10.01 -9.76 -1.78
C SER A 40 9.44 -10.87 -0.93
N TRP A 41 9.35 -12.07 -1.46
CA TRP A 41 8.76 -13.20 -0.74
C TRP A 41 9.56 -14.47 -0.91
N ASN A 42 9.47 -15.33 0.10
CA ASN A 42 9.94 -16.69 0.07
C ASN A 42 8.86 -17.59 0.69
N TYR A 43 8.20 -18.40 -0.15
CA TYR A 43 7.13 -19.29 0.25
C TYR A 43 7.65 -20.71 0.36
N ASN A 44 7.73 -21.23 1.59
CA ASN A 44 8.21 -22.58 1.87
C ASN A 44 7.29 -23.27 2.91
N VAL A 45 6.01 -23.41 2.56
CA VAL A 45 5.01 -24.09 3.39
C VAL A 45 4.75 -25.47 2.81
N SER A 46 5.08 -26.51 3.58
CA SER A 46 4.92 -27.91 3.15
C SER A 46 3.45 -28.24 2.84
N GLY A 47 3.22 -28.92 1.71
CA GLY A 47 1.89 -29.33 1.25
C GLY A 47 1.06 -28.24 0.58
N TYR A 48 1.64 -27.05 0.36
CA TYR A 48 0.99 -25.94 -0.32
C TYR A 48 1.90 -25.26 -1.31
N THR A 49 1.34 -24.89 -2.44
CA THR A 49 2.04 -24.17 -3.50
C THR A 49 1.45 -22.76 -3.66
N LEU A 50 2.30 -21.74 -3.63
CA LEU A 50 1.87 -20.36 -3.91
C LEU A 50 1.44 -20.24 -5.39
N LYS A 51 0.23 -19.76 -5.63
CA LYS A 51 -0.38 -19.68 -6.97
C LYS A 51 -0.69 -18.25 -7.41
N GLN A 52 -0.97 -17.36 -6.46
CA GLN A 52 -1.34 -15.98 -6.79
C GLN A 52 -0.73 -15.00 -5.80
N LEU A 53 -0.37 -13.84 -6.31
CA LEU A 53 -0.07 -12.65 -5.54
C LEU A 53 -0.91 -11.51 -6.10
N LEU A 54 -1.71 -10.91 -5.24
CA LEU A 54 -2.59 -9.80 -5.57
C LEU A 54 -2.17 -8.59 -4.74
N LEU A 55 -2.22 -7.40 -5.33
CA LEU A 55 -2.21 -6.14 -4.60
C LEU A 55 -3.62 -5.57 -4.64
N GLN A 56 -4.26 -5.50 -3.48
CA GLN A 56 -5.68 -5.15 -3.34
C GLN A 56 -5.89 -3.79 -2.69
N SER A 57 -7.05 -3.21 -2.92
CA SER A 57 -7.43 -1.86 -2.47
C SER A 57 -6.47 -0.79 -2.98
N VAL A 58 -6.10 -0.86 -4.26
CA VAL A 58 -5.31 0.17 -4.93
C VAL A 58 -6.26 1.23 -5.45
N PRO A 59 -6.13 2.52 -5.07
CA PRO A 59 -6.98 3.57 -5.60
C PRO A 59 -6.86 3.68 -7.13
N LEU A 60 -8.00 3.80 -7.82
CA LEU A 60 -8.04 4.03 -9.27
C LEU A 60 -7.80 5.49 -9.63
N ASN A 61 -8.25 6.38 -8.75
CA ASN A 61 -8.18 7.81 -8.96
C ASN A 61 -7.37 8.47 -7.83
N TYR A 62 -6.76 9.60 -8.15
CA TYR A 62 -6.13 10.48 -7.17
C TYR A 62 -6.30 11.93 -7.63
N ALA A 63 -6.36 12.85 -6.68
CA ALA A 63 -6.36 14.28 -6.97
C ALA A 63 -4.96 14.85 -6.78
N VAL A 64 -4.64 15.90 -7.52
CA VAL A 64 -3.38 16.65 -7.33
C VAL A 64 -3.36 17.31 -5.95
N ILE A 65 -4.51 17.84 -5.54
CA ILE A 65 -4.73 18.40 -4.20
C ILE A 65 -5.65 17.42 -3.46
N PRO A 66 -5.16 16.75 -2.40
CA PRO A 66 -5.99 15.84 -1.60
C PRO A 66 -7.16 16.55 -0.95
N THR A 67 -8.34 15.93 -1.01
CA THR A 67 -9.53 16.37 -0.28
C THR A 67 -9.95 15.20 0.62
N PRO A 68 -9.54 15.18 1.90
CA PRO A 68 -9.91 14.13 2.82
C PRO A 68 -11.44 14.04 3.01
N ASP A 69 -11.94 12.84 3.27
CA ASP A 69 -13.32 12.64 3.70
C ASP A 69 -13.53 13.07 5.17
N SER A 70 -14.74 12.89 5.69
CA SER A 70 -15.08 13.27 7.08
C SER A 70 -14.27 12.55 8.15
N GLU A 71 -13.64 11.42 7.81
CA GLU A 71 -12.77 10.65 8.69
C GLU A 71 -11.28 10.99 8.51
N GLY A 72 -10.97 11.96 7.65
CA GLY A 72 -9.60 12.33 7.30
C GLY A 72 -8.93 11.39 6.31
N ASN A 73 -9.66 10.43 5.72
CA ASN A 73 -9.12 9.50 4.75
C ASN A 73 -9.00 10.15 3.36
N TYR A 74 -7.99 9.71 2.62
CA TYR A 74 -7.80 10.10 1.22
C TYR A 74 -7.16 8.93 0.44
N PRO A 75 -7.68 8.52 -0.73
CA PRO A 75 -8.96 8.97 -1.32
C PRO A 75 -10.15 8.55 -0.45
N SER A 76 -11.33 9.12 -0.73
CA SER A 76 -12.55 8.76 -0.03
C SER A 76 -12.83 7.25 -0.11
N ILE A 77 -13.43 6.68 0.93
CA ILE A 77 -13.85 5.28 0.92
C ILE A 77 -14.93 4.99 -0.13
N LEU A 78 -15.58 6.02 -0.63
CA LEU A 78 -16.57 5.92 -1.73
C LEU A 78 -15.90 5.91 -3.11
N ASP A 79 -14.60 6.25 -3.19
CA ASP A 79 -13.85 6.19 -4.43
C ASP A 79 -13.63 4.73 -4.86
N GLN A 80 -13.34 4.57 -6.14
CA GLN A 80 -13.13 3.24 -6.70
C GLN A 80 -11.72 2.74 -6.38
N PHE A 81 -11.65 1.47 -6.06
CA PHE A 81 -10.43 0.73 -5.83
C PHE A 81 -10.33 -0.44 -6.80
N THR A 82 -9.12 -0.82 -7.15
CA THR A 82 -8.83 -1.95 -8.02
C THR A 82 -7.93 -2.97 -7.33
N THR A 83 -7.82 -4.13 -7.96
CA THR A 83 -6.88 -5.19 -7.61
C THR A 83 -5.91 -5.41 -8.77
N LEU A 84 -4.62 -5.39 -8.47
CA LEU A 84 -3.57 -5.73 -9.42
C LEU A 84 -3.14 -7.18 -9.18
N GLN A 85 -3.22 -8.01 -10.21
CA GLN A 85 -2.68 -9.36 -10.16
C GLN A 85 -1.26 -9.39 -10.67
N ILE A 86 -0.33 -9.87 -9.84
CA ILE A 86 1.04 -10.13 -10.23
C ILE A 86 1.07 -11.48 -10.94
N LYS A 87 1.53 -11.50 -12.20
CA LYS A 87 1.62 -12.71 -13.02
C LYS A 87 2.90 -13.48 -12.69
N ASP A 88 2.89 -14.74 -13.08
CA ASP A 88 4.09 -15.61 -13.01
C ASP A 88 4.71 -15.72 -11.60
N VAL A 89 3.84 -15.93 -10.61
CA VAL A 89 4.25 -16.02 -9.21
C VAL A 89 4.97 -17.34 -8.95
N ALA A 90 6.29 -17.26 -8.72
CA ALA A 90 7.10 -18.36 -8.23
C ALA A 90 7.04 -18.46 -6.70
N GLN A 91 7.58 -19.56 -6.15
CA GLN A 91 7.63 -19.75 -4.69
C GLN A 91 8.53 -18.72 -3.98
N SER A 92 9.47 -18.13 -4.70
CA SER A 92 10.27 -16.98 -4.23
C SER A 92 10.36 -15.95 -5.34
N GLY A 93 10.35 -14.68 -4.98
CA GLY A 93 10.43 -13.62 -5.97
C GLY A 93 10.39 -12.23 -5.37
N SER A 94 10.38 -11.24 -6.23
CA SER A 94 10.22 -9.84 -5.89
C SER A 94 9.38 -9.13 -6.94
N TYR A 95 8.58 -8.17 -6.50
CA TYR A 95 7.76 -7.34 -7.38
C TYR A 95 7.79 -5.89 -6.90
N SER A 96 7.92 -4.96 -7.84
CA SER A 96 7.85 -3.52 -7.55
C SER A 96 6.84 -2.84 -8.46
N CYS A 97 6.08 -1.89 -7.91
CA CYS A 97 5.14 -1.07 -8.66
C CYS A 97 5.02 0.32 -8.05
N TRP A 98 4.38 1.22 -8.78
CA TRP A 98 3.98 2.53 -8.31
C TRP A 98 2.47 2.54 -8.09
N VAL A 99 2.06 3.07 -6.94
CA VAL A 99 0.64 3.16 -6.57
C VAL A 99 0.29 4.58 -6.14
N PRO A 100 -0.95 4.99 -6.34
CA PRO A 100 -1.45 6.26 -5.79
C PRO A 100 -1.38 6.29 -4.27
N THR A 101 -1.37 7.49 -3.72
CA THR A 101 -1.56 7.74 -2.29
C THR A 101 -2.84 7.06 -1.79
N ASN A 102 -2.76 6.42 -0.62
CA ASN A 102 -3.91 5.82 0.07
C ASN A 102 -3.78 6.07 1.58
N MET A 103 -4.39 7.16 2.06
CA MET A 103 -4.33 7.57 3.45
C MET A 103 -5.49 6.94 4.22
N ARG A 104 -5.20 5.98 5.10
CA ARG A 104 -6.21 5.25 5.89
C ARG A 104 -6.10 5.49 7.39
N GLY A 105 -5.08 6.27 7.80
CA GLY A 105 -4.85 6.65 9.18
C GLY A 105 -4.32 5.52 10.04
N GLU A 106 -4.53 5.67 11.34
CA GLU A 106 -4.03 4.75 12.35
C GLU A 106 -5.16 4.00 13.05
N LYS A 107 -4.87 2.76 13.45
CA LYS A 107 -5.74 1.92 14.27
C LYS A 107 -4.96 1.34 15.45
N PRO A 108 -5.20 1.81 16.67
CA PRO A 108 -4.50 1.35 17.86
C PRO A 108 -4.61 -0.15 18.12
N ALA A 109 -5.70 -0.80 17.64
CA ALA A 109 -5.88 -2.25 17.76
C ALA A 109 -4.83 -3.06 16.95
N ALA A 110 -4.24 -2.47 15.91
CA ALA A 110 -3.17 -3.08 15.11
C ALA A 110 -1.78 -2.80 15.71
N ASN A 111 -1.61 -2.99 17.02
CA ASN A 111 -0.42 -2.60 17.78
C ASN A 111 0.81 -3.50 17.58
N SER A 112 0.71 -4.53 16.77
CA SER A 112 1.80 -5.41 16.34
C SER A 112 1.56 -5.92 14.92
N GLU A 113 2.57 -6.46 14.26
CA GLU A 113 2.42 -7.03 12.91
C GLU A 113 1.39 -8.17 12.87
N THR A 114 1.30 -8.97 13.94
CA THR A 114 0.31 -10.05 14.06
C THR A 114 -1.12 -9.53 14.23
N GLN A 115 -1.30 -8.30 14.68
CA GLN A 115 -2.59 -7.65 14.84
C GLN A 115 -3.00 -6.81 13.62
N ARG A 116 -2.19 -6.76 12.57
CA ARG A 116 -2.58 -6.15 11.28
C ARG A 116 -3.52 -7.09 10.51
N THR A 117 -4.68 -7.33 11.08
CA THR A 117 -5.70 -8.24 10.55
C THR A 117 -6.78 -7.49 9.78
N LYS A 118 -7.64 -8.23 9.10
CA LYS A 118 -8.81 -7.66 8.39
C LYS A 118 -9.73 -6.88 9.33
N GLU A 119 -9.89 -7.35 10.55
CA GLU A 119 -10.76 -6.74 11.56
C GLU A 119 -10.18 -5.43 12.10
N ASN A 120 -8.86 -5.36 12.19
CA ASN A 120 -8.16 -4.21 12.76
C ASN A 120 -7.74 -3.18 11.71
N ALA A 121 -7.72 -3.54 10.41
CA ALA A 121 -7.37 -2.61 9.36
C ALA A 121 -8.54 -1.67 9.02
N PRO A 122 -8.28 -0.38 8.76
CA PRO A 122 -9.29 0.53 8.23
C PRO A 122 -9.84 0.04 6.89
N LYS A 123 -11.09 0.36 6.59
CA LYS A 123 -11.68 0.09 5.27
C LYS A 123 -10.83 0.74 4.17
N GLY A 124 -10.63 0.02 3.06
CA GLY A 124 -9.86 0.50 1.92
C GLY A 124 -8.34 0.48 2.10
N SER A 125 -7.82 -0.04 3.22
CA SER A 125 -6.37 -0.23 3.39
C SER A 125 -5.82 -1.18 2.33
N SER A 126 -4.73 -0.78 1.67
CA SER A 126 -4.08 -1.60 0.67
C SER A 126 -3.31 -2.76 1.32
N PHE A 127 -3.30 -3.89 0.67
CA PHE A 127 -2.57 -5.07 1.14
C PHE A 127 -2.14 -5.98 0.01
N PHE A 128 -1.02 -6.67 0.21
CA PHE A 128 -0.64 -7.82 -0.60
C PHE A 128 -1.41 -9.04 -0.11
N ASN A 129 -1.98 -9.79 -1.04
CA ASN A 129 -2.67 -11.04 -0.77
C ASN A 129 -1.96 -12.20 -1.48
N PHE A 130 -1.36 -13.07 -0.70
CA PHE A 130 -0.70 -14.29 -1.18
C PHE A 130 -1.68 -15.45 -1.06
N VAL A 131 -1.99 -16.08 -2.19
CA VAL A 131 -2.93 -17.21 -2.23
C VAL A 131 -2.16 -18.48 -2.61
N ALA A 132 -2.12 -19.42 -1.68
CA ALA A 132 -1.55 -20.75 -1.90
C ALA A 132 -2.66 -21.79 -1.97
N VAL A 133 -2.39 -22.86 -2.67
CA VAL A 133 -3.31 -23.98 -2.90
C VAL A 133 -2.68 -25.26 -2.37
N SER A 134 -3.48 -26.10 -1.72
CA SER A 134 -3.02 -27.40 -1.26
C SER A 134 -2.59 -28.29 -2.44
N ASP A 135 -1.47 -28.97 -2.28
CA ASP A 135 -0.96 -29.92 -3.28
C ASP A 135 -1.81 -31.19 -3.36
N GLN A 136 -2.62 -31.45 -2.33
CA GLN A 136 -3.49 -32.63 -2.26
C GLN A 136 -4.92 -32.36 -2.72
N ASP A 137 -5.45 -31.14 -2.45
CA ASP A 137 -6.81 -30.75 -2.79
C ASP A 137 -6.84 -29.29 -3.26
N ALA A 138 -7.05 -29.10 -4.56
CA ALA A 138 -7.11 -27.77 -5.17
C ALA A 138 -8.26 -26.87 -4.65
N LYS A 139 -9.23 -27.42 -3.91
CA LYS A 139 -10.29 -26.63 -3.27
C LYS A 139 -9.83 -25.97 -1.98
N VAL A 140 -8.78 -26.51 -1.35
CA VAL A 140 -8.23 -25.95 -0.10
C VAL A 140 -7.22 -24.88 -0.45
N LYS A 141 -7.47 -23.67 0.03
CA LYS A 141 -6.64 -22.48 -0.22
C LYS A 141 -6.26 -21.80 1.08
N LEU A 142 -5.08 -21.19 1.10
CA LEU A 142 -4.57 -20.34 2.15
C LEU A 142 -4.45 -18.91 1.63
N ASP A 143 -4.94 -17.97 2.39
CA ASP A 143 -5.00 -16.56 2.03
C ASP A 143 -4.24 -15.74 3.09
N TYR A 144 -3.09 -15.18 2.71
CA TYR A 144 -2.23 -14.42 3.61
C TYR A 144 -2.27 -12.94 3.23
N ARG A 145 -2.72 -12.10 4.16
CA ARG A 145 -2.79 -10.66 3.96
C ARG A 145 -1.65 -9.93 4.63
N VAL A 146 -0.91 -9.15 3.86
CA VAL A 146 0.15 -8.29 4.35
C VAL A 146 -0.27 -6.84 4.09
N TYR A 147 -0.77 -6.17 5.12
CA TYR A 147 -1.24 -4.79 5.03
C TYR A 147 -0.07 -3.81 4.87
N ILE A 148 -0.25 -2.84 3.98
CA ILE A 148 0.74 -1.81 3.66
C ILE A 148 0.48 -0.57 4.52
N GLY A 149 1.55 0.07 4.98
CA GLY A 149 1.46 1.30 5.77
C GLY A 149 2.82 1.78 6.27
N GLY A 150 2.81 2.74 7.16
CA GLY A 150 4.01 3.31 7.76
C GLY A 150 4.79 2.31 8.63
N ARG A 151 5.88 2.78 9.23
CA ARG A 151 6.77 1.94 10.06
C ARG A 151 6.10 1.40 11.33
N GLN A 152 5.10 2.12 11.85
CA GLN A 152 4.35 1.66 13.01
C GLN A 152 3.25 0.71 12.55
N SER A 153 3.05 -0.39 13.24
CA SER A 153 2.03 -1.40 12.92
C SER A 153 0.61 -0.82 12.91
N THR A 154 0.37 0.22 13.70
CA THR A 154 -0.92 0.94 13.75
C THR A 154 -1.22 1.77 12.51
N ASN A 155 -0.19 2.11 11.70
CA ASN A 155 -0.34 3.01 10.55
C ASN A 155 -0.61 2.26 9.25
N PHE A 156 -1.64 2.70 8.51
CA PHE A 156 -2.09 2.11 7.24
C PHE A 156 -2.01 3.09 6.06
N ASP A 157 -1.22 4.16 6.21
CA ASP A 157 -1.07 5.18 5.18
C ASP A 157 -0.04 4.78 4.12
N ILE A 158 -0.41 4.93 2.87
CA ILE A 158 0.51 4.99 1.74
C ILE A 158 0.63 6.45 1.32
N LYS A 159 1.73 7.08 1.68
CA LYS A 159 2.00 8.49 1.37
C LYS A 159 2.68 8.62 0.01
N SER A 160 2.32 9.66 -0.74
CA SER A 160 3.02 10.02 -1.97
C SER A 160 4.52 10.28 -1.72
N ASN A 161 5.33 10.10 -2.74
CA ASN A 161 6.78 10.33 -2.70
C ASN A 161 7.53 9.47 -1.67
N ALA A 162 6.94 8.37 -1.20
CA ALA A 162 7.53 7.42 -0.26
C ALA A 162 7.85 6.07 -0.91
N ASN A 163 8.74 5.31 -0.29
CA ASN A 163 9.05 3.94 -0.64
C ASN A 163 8.64 3.02 0.52
N TYR A 164 8.00 1.90 0.16
CA TYR A 164 7.57 0.86 1.08
C TYR A 164 8.16 -0.46 0.59
N ASP A 165 9.04 -1.04 1.39
CA ASP A 165 9.74 -2.28 1.07
C ASP A 165 9.35 -3.35 2.10
N TYR A 166 8.81 -4.48 1.62
CA TYR A 166 8.37 -5.60 2.44
C TYR A 166 9.13 -6.86 2.09
N THR A 167 9.55 -7.59 3.12
CA THR A 167 10.07 -8.96 2.97
C THR A 167 9.18 -9.91 3.74
N VAL A 168 8.60 -10.89 3.05
CA VAL A 168 7.64 -11.83 3.61
C VAL A 168 8.19 -13.26 3.49
N ASN A 169 8.39 -13.92 4.63
CA ASN A 169 8.85 -15.29 4.69
C ASN A 169 7.74 -16.19 5.24
N PHE A 170 7.36 -17.20 4.46
CA PHE A 170 6.39 -18.21 4.83
C PHE A 170 7.14 -19.53 5.09
N ALA A 171 7.45 -19.80 6.35
CA ALA A 171 8.38 -20.89 6.71
C ALA A 171 7.73 -22.03 7.51
N HIS A 172 6.45 -21.93 7.89
CA HIS A 172 5.81 -22.90 8.78
C HIS A 172 4.74 -23.72 8.07
N SER A 173 4.87 -25.04 8.17
CA SER A 173 3.89 -26.02 7.66
C SER A 173 2.61 -26.09 8.50
N GLY A 174 2.61 -25.54 9.69
CA GLY A 174 1.43 -25.46 10.55
C GLY A 174 0.91 -24.04 10.60
N ILE A 175 -0.30 -23.82 10.07
CA ILE A 175 -1.01 -22.57 10.29
C ILE A 175 -1.68 -22.74 11.65
N PRO A 176 -1.29 -21.97 12.67
CA PRO A 176 -2.04 -22.00 13.91
C PRO A 176 -3.49 -21.63 13.60
N THR A 177 -4.44 -22.43 13.99
CA THR A 177 -5.88 -22.15 13.81
C THR A 177 -6.30 -20.81 14.42
N SER A 178 -5.44 -20.24 15.27
CA SER A 178 -5.57 -18.92 15.88
C SER A 178 -4.93 -17.77 15.07
N ASP A 179 -4.20 -18.06 13.98
CA ASP A 179 -3.57 -17.01 13.18
C ASP A 179 -4.60 -16.34 12.26
N LYS A 180 -5.09 -15.19 12.70
CA LYS A 180 -6.09 -14.39 11.96
C LYS A 180 -5.59 -13.79 10.66
N ARG A 181 -4.28 -13.88 10.37
CA ARG A 181 -3.71 -13.46 9.07
C ARG A 181 -3.99 -14.48 7.97
N VAL A 182 -4.38 -15.66 8.36
CA VAL A 182 -4.67 -16.76 7.44
C VAL A 182 -6.17 -16.98 7.35
N THR A 183 -6.70 -16.89 6.15
CA THR A 183 -8.11 -17.19 5.86
C THR A 183 -8.16 -18.45 5.00
N TYR A 184 -8.87 -19.46 5.47
CA TYR A 184 -9.21 -20.61 4.65
C TYR A 184 -10.37 -20.24 3.73
N ILE A 185 -10.19 -20.47 2.44
CA ILE A 185 -11.24 -20.29 1.44
C ILE A 185 -11.67 -21.70 1.01
N ASN A 186 -12.86 -22.10 1.40
CA ASN A 186 -13.48 -23.36 0.97
C ASN A 186 -14.10 -23.23 -0.41
#